data_dff84e81a175710683b4a1726f6b499d
#
_entry.id   dff84e81a175710683b4a1726f6b499d
#
_cell.length_a   1.000
_cell.length_b   1.000
_cell.length_c   1.000
_cell.angle_alpha   90.00
_cell.angle_beta   90.00
_cell.angle_gamma   90.00
#
_symmetry.space_group_name_H-M   'P 1'
#
loop_
_entity.id
_entity.type
_entity.pdbx_description
1 polymer ?
#
loop_
_entity_poly.entity_id
_entity_poly.type
_entity_poly.pdbx_seq_one_letter_code
_entity_poly.pdbx_strand_id
1 'polypeptide(L)'
;MVINHLEKLFITSDAATIIRETDVHHPAAKMIAQAAKMQESECGDGTNLLISMAGELMTQAQSLITMGLHPSEILIGFEKGAKKAAELLETIPSYTSENLRNQVELTKMIKSTVASKQFGLEDFLSGLIAEAAIYSMTADQSFSTDNVRVQKIMGGGIFDSEVVHGMVVTRGSMTSVRHCTDCKVAVFNTNIEMQQGETKGTVLLKNAEDLLNYTRGEEEAFENFVKGLAEAGIQVVVGSGSMSELA
;
A
#
# COMPACT_ATOMS: atom_id res chain seq x y z
N MET A 1 5.66 -16.78 -13.70
CA MET A 1 4.23 -16.87 -14.05
C MET A 1 3.59 -17.93 -13.18
N VAL A 2 2.55 -17.56 -12.43
CA VAL A 2 1.81 -18.46 -11.52
C VAL A 2 0.32 -18.33 -11.85
N ILE A 3 -0.37 -19.46 -11.91
CA ILE A 3 -1.82 -19.51 -12.05
C ILE A 3 -2.35 -20.09 -10.72
N ASN A 4 -3.19 -19.32 -10.03
CA ASN A 4 -3.76 -19.78 -8.76
C ASN A 4 -4.99 -20.68 -8.97
N HIS A 5 -5.54 -21.22 -7.88
CA HIS A 5 -6.73 -22.08 -7.88
C HIS A 5 -8.02 -21.38 -8.42
N LEU A 6 -8.01 -20.05 -8.55
CA LEU A 6 -9.09 -19.25 -9.15
C LEU A 6 -8.83 -18.92 -10.62
N GLU A 7 -7.90 -19.59 -11.27
CA GLU A 7 -7.47 -19.37 -12.66
C GLU A 7 -6.95 -17.95 -12.95
N LYS A 8 -6.56 -17.19 -11.91
CA LYS A 8 -5.92 -15.89 -12.08
C LYS A 8 -4.45 -16.06 -12.39
N LEU A 9 -3.99 -15.33 -13.42
CA LEU A 9 -2.60 -15.29 -13.85
C LEU A 9 -1.85 -14.18 -13.10
N PHE A 10 -0.73 -14.55 -12.47
CA PHE A 10 0.22 -13.64 -11.85
C PHE A 10 1.56 -13.71 -12.55
N ILE A 11 2.10 -12.57 -12.95
CA ILE A 11 3.44 -12.44 -13.51
C ILE A 11 4.25 -11.61 -12.51
N THR A 12 5.12 -12.25 -11.78
CA THR A 12 5.93 -11.60 -10.74
C THR A 12 7.26 -12.31 -10.56
N SER A 13 8.26 -11.59 -10.08
CA SER A 13 9.55 -12.12 -9.61
C SER A 13 9.60 -12.18 -8.07
N ASP A 14 8.58 -11.68 -7.38
CA ASP A 14 8.52 -11.69 -5.92
C ASP A 14 8.12 -13.07 -5.40
N ALA A 15 8.98 -13.65 -4.55
CA ALA A 15 8.76 -14.98 -4.00
C ALA A 15 7.63 -15.03 -2.96
N ALA A 16 7.38 -13.96 -2.21
CA ALA A 16 6.26 -13.93 -1.27
C ALA A 16 4.93 -14.04 -2.00
N THR A 17 4.76 -13.31 -3.11
CA THR A 17 3.58 -13.42 -3.97
C THR A 17 3.48 -14.79 -4.62
N ILE A 18 4.58 -15.37 -5.11
CA ILE A 18 4.60 -16.70 -5.72
C ILE A 18 4.11 -17.76 -4.72
N ILE A 19 4.64 -17.76 -3.49
CA ILE A 19 4.29 -18.75 -2.47
C ILE A 19 2.85 -18.55 -1.97
N ARG A 20 2.39 -17.29 -1.86
CA ARG A 20 1.01 -16.98 -1.46
C ARG A 20 -0.01 -17.51 -2.45
N GLU A 21 0.27 -17.39 -3.74
CA GLU A 21 -0.63 -17.88 -4.79
C GLU A 21 -0.45 -19.39 -5.08
N THR A 22 0.61 -20.00 -4.55
CA THR A 22 0.84 -21.44 -4.59
C THR A 22 0.21 -22.08 -3.35
N ASP A 23 -0.57 -23.13 -3.53
CA ASP A 23 -1.22 -23.80 -2.42
C ASP A 23 -0.21 -24.67 -1.64
N VAL A 24 0.29 -24.12 -0.53
CA VAL A 24 1.27 -24.78 0.34
C VAL A 24 0.55 -25.49 1.46
N HIS A 25 0.63 -26.84 1.48
CA HIS A 25 -0.07 -27.66 2.48
C HIS A 25 0.77 -27.92 3.74
N HIS A 26 2.07 -28.15 3.59
CA HIS A 26 2.93 -28.56 4.70
C HIS A 26 3.11 -27.45 5.76
N PRO A 27 2.90 -27.73 7.07
CA PRO A 27 2.97 -26.70 8.11
C PRO A 27 4.32 -25.97 8.19
N ALA A 28 5.45 -26.68 8.08
CA ALA A 28 6.77 -26.06 8.09
C ALA A 28 6.99 -25.13 6.88
N ALA A 29 6.49 -25.51 5.70
CA ALA A 29 6.55 -24.64 4.53
C ALA A 29 5.66 -23.39 4.68
N LYS A 30 4.52 -23.50 5.38
CA LYS A 30 3.69 -22.35 5.75
C LYS A 30 4.42 -21.36 6.66
N MET A 31 5.28 -21.84 7.56
CA MET A 31 6.11 -20.95 8.41
C MET A 31 7.11 -20.16 7.57
N ILE A 32 7.74 -20.80 6.57
CA ILE A 32 8.64 -20.10 5.64
C ILE A 32 7.86 -19.08 4.80
N ALA A 33 6.66 -19.44 4.32
CA ALA A 33 5.78 -18.51 3.61
C ALA A 33 5.38 -17.30 4.46
N GLN A 34 5.13 -17.51 5.75
CA GLN A 34 4.83 -16.42 6.68
C GLN A 34 6.06 -15.52 6.92
N ALA A 35 7.25 -16.11 7.04
CA ALA A 35 8.49 -15.34 7.15
C ALA A 35 8.73 -14.47 5.89
N ALA A 36 8.47 -15.01 4.70
CA ALA A 36 8.56 -14.26 3.44
C ALA A 36 7.55 -13.10 3.39
N LYS A 37 6.32 -13.31 3.88
CA LYS A 37 5.30 -12.26 3.98
C LYS A 37 5.71 -11.16 4.97
N MET A 38 6.33 -11.52 6.08
CA MET A 38 6.86 -10.53 7.04
C MET A 38 7.98 -9.71 6.41
N GLN A 39 8.89 -10.35 5.68
CA GLN A 39 9.94 -9.65 4.93
C GLN A 39 9.37 -8.68 3.89
N GLU A 40 8.31 -9.10 3.16
CA GLU A 40 7.61 -8.25 2.20
C GLU A 40 7.00 -7.01 2.89
N SER A 41 6.36 -7.18 4.04
CA SER A 41 5.70 -6.08 4.75
C SER A 41 6.68 -5.09 5.39
N GLU A 42 7.83 -5.56 5.88
CA GLU A 42 8.80 -4.73 6.57
C GLU A 42 9.77 -4.02 5.62
N CYS A 43 10.29 -4.76 4.63
CA CYS A 43 11.35 -4.29 3.74
C CYS A 43 10.89 -4.08 2.29
N GLY A 44 9.79 -4.67 1.87
CA GLY A 44 9.28 -4.62 0.49
C GLY A 44 10.14 -5.39 -0.52
N ASP A 45 11.29 -5.93 -0.13
CA ASP A 45 12.22 -6.66 -0.99
C ASP A 45 12.98 -7.75 -0.21
N GLY A 46 13.76 -8.56 -0.92
CA GLY A 46 14.60 -9.59 -0.32
C GLY A 46 13.87 -10.90 -0.02
N THR A 47 12.64 -11.08 -0.46
CA THR A 47 11.84 -12.30 -0.24
C THR A 47 12.48 -13.54 -0.85
N ASN A 48 13.06 -13.43 -2.05
CA ASN A 48 13.77 -14.52 -2.72
C ASN A 48 15.03 -14.93 -1.93
N LEU A 49 15.79 -13.95 -1.45
CA LEU A 49 16.98 -14.18 -0.64
C LEU A 49 16.63 -14.91 0.66
N LEU A 50 15.58 -14.46 1.36
CA LEU A 50 15.11 -15.08 2.60
C LEU A 50 14.75 -16.56 2.37
N ILE A 51 13.97 -16.86 1.34
CA ILE A 51 13.53 -18.25 1.07
C ILE A 51 14.70 -19.14 0.67
N SER A 52 15.59 -18.63 -0.20
CA SER A 52 16.78 -19.37 -0.62
C SER A 52 17.72 -19.66 0.56
N MET A 53 17.92 -18.66 1.43
CA MET A 53 18.72 -18.82 2.64
C MET A 53 18.09 -19.81 3.63
N ALA A 54 16.78 -19.71 3.85
CA ALA A 54 16.07 -20.67 4.70
C ALA A 54 16.17 -22.09 4.16
N GLY A 55 16.02 -22.28 2.85
CA GLY A 55 16.17 -23.57 2.18
C GLY A 55 17.58 -24.15 2.34
N GLU A 56 18.60 -23.33 2.16
CA GLU A 56 20.01 -23.76 2.33
C GLU A 56 20.31 -24.13 3.79
N LEU A 57 19.88 -23.30 4.76
CA LEU A 57 20.02 -23.63 6.18
C LEU A 57 19.35 -24.95 6.56
N MET A 58 18.16 -25.24 6.01
CA MET A 58 17.47 -26.50 6.24
C MET A 58 18.24 -27.68 5.62
N THR A 59 18.80 -27.51 4.44
CA THR A 59 19.62 -28.52 3.76
C THR A 59 20.87 -28.85 4.56
N GLN A 60 21.55 -27.84 5.06
CA GLN A 60 22.71 -28.03 5.92
C GLN A 60 22.34 -28.67 7.27
N ALA A 61 21.22 -28.27 7.87
CA ALA A 61 20.71 -28.89 9.09
C ALA A 61 20.40 -30.39 8.87
N GLN A 62 19.81 -30.75 7.75
CA GLN A 62 19.54 -32.13 7.40
C GLN A 62 20.84 -32.96 7.35
N SER A 63 21.90 -32.42 6.74
CA SER A 63 23.19 -33.12 6.67
C SER A 63 23.80 -33.33 8.07
N LEU A 64 23.71 -32.34 8.96
CA LEU A 64 24.19 -32.43 10.34
C LEU A 64 23.39 -33.43 11.18
N ILE A 65 22.08 -33.49 11.02
CA ILE A 65 21.22 -34.51 11.67
C ILE A 65 21.60 -35.92 11.18
N THR A 66 21.86 -36.09 9.90
CA THR A 66 22.33 -37.35 9.34
C THR A 66 23.67 -37.82 9.93
N MET A 67 24.54 -36.89 10.27
CA MET A 67 25.82 -37.17 10.97
C MET A 67 25.64 -37.45 12.48
N GLY A 68 24.42 -37.36 13.02
CA GLY A 68 24.10 -37.71 14.40
C GLY A 68 24.01 -36.52 15.37
N LEU A 69 24.07 -35.27 14.90
CA LEU A 69 23.90 -34.12 15.76
C LEU A 69 22.41 -33.94 16.11
N HIS A 70 22.16 -33.58 17.37
CA HIS A 70 20.81 -33.30 17.82
C HIS A 70 20.28 -31.94 17.29
N PRO A 71 19.00 -31.84 16.85
CA PRO A 71 18.44 -30.59 16.35
C PRO A 71 18.61 -29.38 17.27
N SER A 72 18.56 -29.58 18.60
CA SER A 72 18.78 -28.52 19.59
C SER A 72 20.18 -27.92 19.54
N GLU A 73 21.20 -28.72 19.26
CA GLU A 73 22.59 -28.26 19.14
C GLU A 73 22.78 -27.44 17.86
N ILE A 74 22.14 -27.87 16.76
CA ILE A 74 22.13 -27.14 15.49
C ILE A 74 21.45 -25.77 15.66
N LEU A 75 20.34 -25.71 16.40
CA LEU A 75 19.63 -24.48 16.69
C LEU A 75 20.53 -23.46 17.46
N ILE A 76 21.23 -23.92 18.49
CA ILE A 76 22.18 -23.09 19.24
C ILE A 76 23.30 -22.58 18.31
N GLY A 77 23.74 -23.41 17.36
CA GLY A 77 24.72 -23.01 16.34
C GLY A 77 24.17 -21.88 15.44
N PHE A 78 22.96 -22.02 14.96
CA PHE A 78 22.30 -21.01 14.14
C PHE A 78 22.08 -19.69 14.87
N GLU A 79 21.68 -19.72 16.14
CA GLU A 79 21.54 -18.51 16.96
C GLU A 79 22.87 -17.77 17.13
N LYS A 80 23.95 -18.50 17.41
CA LYS A 80 25.32 -17.90 17.52
C LYS A 80 25.74 -17.31 16.17
N GLY A 81 25.50 -18.04 15.09
CA GLY A 81 25.81 -17.61 13.72
C GLY A 81 25.05 -16.33 13.35
N ALA A 82 23.74 -16.26 13.65
CA ALA A 82 22.92 -15.10 13.39
C ALA A 82 23.41 -13.84 14.16
N LYS A 83 23.73 -14.00 15.46
CA LYS A 83 24.30 -12.90 16.26
C LYS A 83 25.59 -12.39 15.66
N LYS A 84 26.49 -13.31 15.27
CA LYS A 84 27.78 -12.93 14.69
C LYS A 84 27.61 -12.28 13.31
N ALA A 85 26.68 -12.76 12.50
CA ALA A 85 26.36 -12.15 11.22
C ALA A 85 25.82 -10.70 11.38
N ALA A 86 24.96 -10.46 12.36
CA ALA A 86 24.46 -9.12 12.68
C ALA A 86 25.58 -8.16 13.09
N GLU A 87 26.52 -8.57 13.94
CA GLU A 87 27.70 -7.78 14.32
C GLU A 87 28.58 -7.45 13.11
N LEU A 88 28.77 -8.40 12.21
CA LEU A 88 29.60 -8.21 11.02
C LEU A 88 28.94 -7.29 10.01
N LEU A 89 27.59 -7.32 9.87
CA LEU A 89 26.87 -6.44 8.96
C LEU A 89 27.13 -4.96 9.23
N GLU A 90 27.33 -4.56 10.48
CA GLU A 90 27.66 -3.17 10.84
C GLU A 90 29.07 -2.75 10.37
N THR A 91 29.97 -3.70 10.11
CA THR A 91 31.36 -3.45 9.72
C THR A 91 31.60 -3.48 8.20
N ILE A 92 30.61 -3.93 7.40
CA ILE A 92 30.76 -4.20 5.95
C ILE A 92 30.04 -3.17 5.04
N PRO A 93 29.49 -2.03 5.47
CA PRO A 93 28.81 -1.13 4.55
C PRO A 93 29.79 -0.67 3.46
N SER A 94 29.45 -0.94 2.20
CA SER A 94 30.25 -0.51 1.05
C SER A 94 29.98 0.93 0.65
N TYR A 95 28.81 1.45 1.03
CA TYR A 95 28.37 2.81 0.76
C TYR A 95 27.44 3.31 1.87
N THR A 96 27.67 4.52 2.32
CA THR A 96 26.80 5.21 3.28
C THR A 96 26.40 6.56 2.68
N SER A 97 25.10 6.84 2.62
CA SER A 97 24.63 8.14 2.17
C SER A 97 24.79 9.19 3.26
N GLU A 98 25.34 10.34 2.92
CA GLU A 98 25.48 11.48 3.83
C GLU A 98 24.19 12.30 3.90
N ASN A 99 23.42 12.35 2.81
CA ASN A 99 22.20 13.14 2.72
C ASN A 99 21.07 12.40 1.97
N LEU A 100 20.11 11.92 2.72
CA LEU A 100 18.93 11.22 2.18
C LEU A 100 18.01 12.10 1.31
N ARG A 101 18.15 13.44 1.37
CA ARG A 101 17.41 14.37 0.51
C ARG A 101 18.13 14.70 -0.78
N ASN A 102 19.30 14.15 -1.00
CA ASN A 102 20.01 14.29 -2.26
C ASN A 102 19.44 13.29 -3.28
N GLN A 103 18.72 13.81 -4.25
CA GLN A 103 18.08 12.98 -5.28
C GLN A 103 19.08 12.09 -6.03
N VAL A 104 20.28 12.59 -6.31
CA VAL A 104 21.30 11.83 -7.05
C VAL A 104 21.82 10.63 -6.24
N GLU A 105 22.06 10.82 -4.94
CA GLU A 105 22.49 9.74 -4.06
C GLU A 105 21.37 8.71 -3.87
N LEU A 106 20.16 9.18 -3.59
CA LEU A 106 19.01 8.32 -3.40
C LEU A 106 18.70 7.50 -4.66
N THR A 107 18.75 8.13 -5.84
CA THR A 107 18.58 7.44 -7.13
C THR A 107 19.61 6.31 -7.30
N LYS A 108 20.88 6.54 -6.97
CA LYS A 108 21.91 5.49 -7.05
C LYS A 108 21.63 4.31 -6.12
N MET A 109 21.14 4.58 -4.91
CA MET A 109 20.81 3.53 -3.94
C MET A 109 19.61 2.69 -4.41
N ILE A 110 18.56 3.34 -4.92
CA ILE A 110 17.34 2.69 -5.39
C ILE A 110 17.56 1.92 -6.69
N LYS A 111 18.46 2.40 -7.56
CA LYS A 111 18.68 1.83 -8.89
C LYS A 111 18.97 0.33 -8.86
N SER A 112 19.77 -0.16 -7.92
CA SER A 112 20.10 -1.59 -7.82
C SER A 112 18.87 -2.45 -7.50
N THR A 113 17.97 -1.97 -6.64
CA THR A 113 16.74 -2.66 -6.30
C THR A 113 15.75 -2.67 -7.46
N VAL A 114 15.61 -1.54 -8.16
CA VAL A 114 14.73 -1.43 -9.34
C VAL A 114 15.25 -2.30 -10.49
N ALA A 115 16.55 -2.34 -10.73
CA ALA A 115 17.16 -3.18 -11.76
C ALA A 115 16.86 -4.67 -11.56
N SER A 116 16.77 -5.13 -10.31
CA SER A 116 16.40 -6.52 -10.00
C SER A 116 14.94 -6.86 -10.32
N LYS A 117 14.07 -5.87 -10.45
CA LYS A 117 12.62 -6.02 -10.70
C LYS A 117 12.25 -5.69 -12.13
N GLN A 118 12.78 -4.58 -12.66
CA GLN A 118 12.44 -4.03 -13.98
C GLN A 118 13.72 -3.64 -14.73
N PHE A 119 14.40 -4.64 -15.26
CA PHE A 119 15.63 -4.45 -16.03
C PHE A 119 15.38 -3.61 -17.29
N GLY A 120 16.23 -2.62 -17.51
CA GLY A 120 16.15 -1.69 -18.66
C GLY A 120 15.32 -0.42 -18.41
N LEU A 121 14.62 -0.33 -17.26
CA LEU A 121 13.82 0.83 -16.85
C LEU A 121 14.34 1.46 -15.56
N GLU A 122 15.45 0.95 -15.04
CA GLU A 122 15.99 1.33 -13.75
C GLU A 122 16.36 2.81 -13.65
N ASP A 123 16.87 3.42 -14.72
CA ASP A 123 17.25 4.84 -14.72
C ASP A 123 16.03 5.75 -14.63
N PHE A 124 14.98 5.43 -15.35
CA PHE A 124 13.75 6.21 -15.33
C PHE A 124 12.99 6.04 -14.02
N LEU A 125 12.73 4.79 -13.62
CA LEU A 125 11.93 4.49 -12.43
C LEU A 125 12.63 4.91 -11.14
N SER A 126 13.94 4.74 -11.02
CA SER A 126 14.67 5.15 -9.82
C SER A 126 14.63 6.66 -9.61
N GLY A 127 14.62 7.45 -10.70
CA GLY A 127 14.42 8.89 -10.64
C GLY A 127 13.06 9.29 -10.06
N LEU A 128 11.98 8.69 -10.59
CA LEU A 128 10.62 8.93 -10.09
C LEU A 128 10.44 8.48 -8.62
N ILE A 129 10.97 7.32 -8.27
CA ILE A 129 10.86 6.80 -6.89
C ILE A 129 11.63 7.70 -5.92
N ALA A 130 12.83 8.17 -6.31
CA ALA A 130 13.61 9.09 -5.48
C ALA A 130 12.90 10.43 -5.29
N GLU A 131 12.29 10.99 -6.32
CA GLU A 131 11.48 12.21 -6.24
C GLU A 131 10.27 12.03 -5.30
N ALA A 132 9.50 10.97 -5.48
CA ALA A 132 8.36 10.65 -4.62
C ALA A 132 8.77 10.45 -3.16
N ALA A 133 9.88 9.75 -2.91
CA ALA A 133 10.40 9.52 -1.58
C ALA A 133 10.83 10.83 -0.89
N ILE A 134 11.56 11.71 -1.58
CA ILE A 134 12.00 13.00 -1.05
C ILE A 134 10.80 13.89 -0.74
N TYR A 135 9.79 13.90 -1.62
CA TYR A 135 8.60 14.71 -1.42
C TYR A 135 7.77 14.25 -0.21
N SER A 136 7.64 12.94 -0.01
CA SER A 136 6.88 12.38 1.10
C SER A 136 7.65 12.32 2.43
N MET A 137 8.95 12.58 2.41
CA MET A 137 9.82 12.55 3.59
C MET A 137 9.54 13.74 4.50
N THR A 138 9.27 13.48 5.78
CA THR A 138 9.06 14.51 6.80
C THR A 138 10.33 15.30 7.14
N ALA A 139 10.18 16.40 7.90
CA ALA A 139 11.32 17.21 8.34
C ALA A 139 12.38 16.40 9.12
N ASP A 140 11.93 15.42 9.89
CA ASP A 140 12.78 14.53 10.70
C ASP A 140 13.46 13.41 9.89
N GLN A 141 13.41 13.49 8.55
CA GLN A 141 13.91 12.48 7.62
C GLN A 141 13.26 11.09 7.77
N SER A 142 12.12 11.01 8.43
CA SER A 142 11.32 9.78 8.46
C SER A 142 10.55 9.62 7.16
N PHE A 143 10.44 8.38 6.69
CA PHE A 143 9.74 8.00 5.48
C PHE A 143 8.75 6.88 5.78
N SER A 144 7.53 7.00 5.24
CA SER A 144 6.54 5.93 5.23
C SER A 144 6.07 5.69 3.81
N THR A 145 6.08 4.43 3.39
CA THR A 145 5.55 3.99 2.10
C THR A 145 4.06 4.30 1.94
N ASP A 146 3.32 4.40 3.03
CA ASP A 146 1.88 4.70 3.03
C ASP A 146 1.57 6.11 2.52
N ASN A 147 2.56 7.02 2.59
CA ASN A 147 2.42 8.38 2.09
C ASN A 147 2.56 8.47 0.55
N VAL A 148 3.03 7.39 -0.10
CA VAL A 148 3.18 7.34 -1.56
C VAL A 148 2.12 6.42 -2.15
N ARG A 149 1.20 6.99 -2.92
CA ARG A 149 0.13 6.25 -3.59
C ARG A 149 0.44 6.05 -5.06
N VAL A 150 0.58 4.81 -5.48
CA VAL A 150 0.77 4.45 -6.89
C VAL A 150 -0.59 4.20 -7.53
N GLN A 151 -0.97 5.04 -8.48
CA GLN A 151 -2.21 4.88 -9.23
C GLN A 151 -1.90 4.38 -10.64
N LYS A 152 -2.62 3.34 -11.07
CA LYS A 152 -2.53 2.78 -12.41
C LYS A 152 -3.63 3.38 -13.27
N ILE A 153 -3.24 4.15 -14.28
CA ILE A 153 -4.16 4.78 -15.22
C ILE A 153 -4.01 4.09 -16.57
N MET A 154 -5.11 3.76 -17.20
CA MET A 154 -5.11 3.15 -18.53
C MET A 154 -4.80 4.19 -19.61
N GLY A 155 -3.98 3.81 -20.57
CA GLY A 155 -3.51 4.67 -21.67
C GLY A 155 -2.06 5.09 -21.48
N GLY A 156 -1.38 5.46 -22.56
CA GLY A 156 0.03 5.82 -22.53
C GLY A 156 1.00 4.65 -22.32
N GLY A 157 2.25 4.97 -22.06
CA GLY A 157 3.33 4.05 -21.75
C GLY A 157 3.94 4.27 -20.37
N ILE A 158 4.90 3.44 -20.00
CA ILE A 158 5.57 3.56 -18.70
C ILE A 158 6.35 4.89 -18.58
N PHE A 159 6.85 5.41 -19.70
CA PHE A 159 7.59 6.68 -19.73
C PHE A 159 6.70 7.92 -19.55
N ASP A 160 5.38 7.75 -19.64
CA ASP A 160 4.40 8.81 -19.36
C ASP A 160 4.05 8.88 -17.86
N SER A 161 4.68 8.03 -17.04
CA SER A 161 4.50 8.05 -15.58
C SER A 161 5.16 9.27 -14.98
N GLU A 162 4.47 9.93 -14.06
CA GLU A 162 4.94 11.13 -13.39
C GLU A 162 4.63 11.13 -11.89
N VAL A 163 5.36 11.93 -11.14
CA VAL A 163 5.11 12.17 -9.73
C VAL A 163 4.18 13.37 -9.58
N VAL A 164 2.98 13.15 -9.05
CA VAL A 164 2.02 14.21 -8.77
C VAL A 164 2.14 14.62 -7.30
N HIS A 165 2.42 15.91 -7.06
CA HIS A 165 2.48 16.50 -5.73
C HIS A 165 1.06 16.76 -5.21
N GLY A 166 0.40 15.71 -4.76
CA GLY A 166 -1.00 15.77 -4.35
C GLY A 166 -1.63 14.38 -4.29
N MET A 167 -2.91 14.30 -4.55
CA MET A 167 -3.68 13.06 -4.54
C MET A 167 -4.33 12.82 -5.90
N VAL A 168 -4.13 11.64 -6.45
CA VAL A 168 -4.78 11.19 -7.68
C VAL A 168 -5.98 10.32 -7.34
N VAL A 169 -7.17 10.78 -7.74
CA VAL A 169 -8.43 10.04 -7.59
C VAL A 169 -8.82 9.47 -8.95
N THR A 170 -9.00 8.16 -9.03
CA THR A 170 -9.31 7.46 -10.30
C THR A 170 -10.76 7.64 -10.76
N ARG A 171 -11.65 8.11 -9.88
CA ARG A 171 -13.02 8.44 -10.23
C ARG A 171 -13.12 9.88 -10.71
N GLY A 172 -13.81 10.08 -11.81
CA GLY A 172 -14.10 11.42 -12.32
C GLY A 172 -15.07 12.18 -11.43
N SER A 173 -15.10 13.51 -11.59
CA SER A 173 -16.11 14.36 -10.95
C SER A 173 -17.52 13.95 -11.36
N MET A 174 -18.46 13.92 -10.41
CA MET A 174 -19.89 13.67 -10.66
C MET A 174 -20.57 14.89 -11.26
N THR A 175 -19.99 16.08 -11.10
CA THR A 175 -20.52 17.34 -11.61
C THR A 175 -19.98 17.68 -13.01
N SER A 176 -20.58 18.69 -13.65
CA SER A 176 -20.09 19.25 -14.92
C SER A 176 -18.78 20.03 -14.77
N VAL A 177 -18.46 20.53 -13.58
CA VAL A 177 -17.22 21.24 -13.29
C VAL A 177 -16.08 20.27 -13.17
N ARG A 178 -15.09 20.42 -14.06
CA ARG A 178 -13.93 19.50 -14.12
C ARG A 178 -12.62 20.13 -13.75
N HIS A 179 -12.59 21.44 -13.57
CA HIS A 179 -11.38 22.18 -13.24
C HIS A 179 -11.71 23.31 -12.28
N CYS A 180 -10.94 23.42 -11.21
CA CYS A 180 -11.06 24.46 -10.21
C CYS A 180 -9.66 24.80 -9.71
N THR A 181 -9.34 26.09 -9.53
CA THR A 181 -8.07 26.57 -8.99
C THR A 181 -8.30 27.31 -7.69
N ASP A 182 -7.37 27.20 -6.75
CA ASP A 182 -7.43 27.84 -5.43
C ASP A 182 -8.70 27.53 -4.64
N CYS A 183 -9.17 26.28 -4.73
CA CYS A 183 -10.41 25.82 -4.15
C CYS A 183 -10.26 25.42 -2.69
N LYS A 184 -11.27 25.71 -1.86
CA LYS A 184 -11.42 25.08 -0.55
C LYS A 184 -11.97 23.68 -0.71
N VAL A 185 -11.27 22.69 -0.18
CA VAL A 185 -11.64 21.28 -0.26
C VAL A 185 -12.11 20.79 1.10
N ALA A 186 -13.29 20.15 1.15
CA ALA A 186 -13.76 19.41 2.30
C ALA A 186 -13.62 17.90 2.06
N VAL A 187 -13.09 17.20 3.06
CA VAL A 187 -12.91 15.74 3.00
C VAL A 187 -13.79 15.08 4.06
N PHE A 188 -14.65 14.19 3.62
CA PHE A 188 -15.56 13.44 4.50
C PHE A 188 -15.18 11.95 4.48
N ASN A 189 -15.00 11.37 5.65
CA ASN A 189 -14.78 9.93 5.83
C ASN A 189 -16.09 9.17 6.09
N THR A 190 -17.20 9.70 5.59
CA THR A 190 -18.55 9.14 5.73
C THR A 190 -19.28 9.25 4.40
N ASN A 191 -20.42 8.56 4.30
CA ASN A 191 -21.34 8.75 3.18
C ASN A 191 -21.93 10.14 3.23
N ILE A 192 -22.08 10.78 2.09
CA ILE A 192 -22.77 12.06 1.93
C ILE A 192 -24.13 11.74 1.25
N GLU A 193 -25.02 11.24 2.06
CA GLU A 193 -26.36 10.83 1.66
C GLU A 193 -27.37 11.40 2.64
N MET A 194 -28.64 11.45 2.23
CA MET A 194 -29.73 11.67 3.17
C MET A 194 -29.60 10.64 4.30
N GLN A 195 -29.49 11.11 5.54
CA GLN A 195 -29.46 10.22 6.69
C GLN A 195 -30.80 9.49 6.77
N GLN A 196 -30.85 8.26 6.31
CA GLN A 196 -31.90 7.35 6.70
C GLN A 196 -31.72 7.12 8.22
N GLY A 197 -32.66 7.65 9.01
CA GLY A 197 -32.60 7.51 10.44
C GLY A 197 -32.46 6.04 10.82
N GLU A 198 -31.31 5.67 11.40
CA GLU A 198 -31.11 4.37 12.04
C GLU A 198 -31.95 4.29 13.31
N THR A 199 -33.24 4.54 13.19
CA THR A 199 -34.15 4.39 14.31
C THR A 199 -34.50 2.92 14.45
N LYS A 200 -34.08 2.31 15.53
CA LYS A 200 -34.64 1.05 16.05
C LYS A 200 -36.10 1.22 16.49
N GLY A 201 -36.77 2.30 16.09
CA GLY A 201 -38.13 2.65 16.42
C GLY A 201 -39.01 2.71 15.17
N THR A 202 -40.27 2.40 15.35
CA THR A 202 -41.31 2.52 14.31
C THR A 202 -41.77 3.97 14.27
N VAL A 203 -41.62 4.65 13.12
CA VAL A 203 -42.24 5.95 12.90
C VAL A 203 -43.71 5.72 12.57
N LEU A 204 -44.61 6.24 13.36
CA LEU A 204 -46.06 6.10 13.14
C LEU A 204 -46.55 7.31 12.35
N LEU A 205 -46.74 7.15 11.08
CA LEU A 205 -47.32 8.15 10.18
C LEU A 205 -48.87 7.90 10.13
N LYS A 206 -49.64 8.90 10.56
CA LYS A 206 -51.12 8.75 10.64
C LYS A 206 -51.86 9.17 9.41
N ASN A 207 -51.28 10.06 8.60
CA ASN A 207 -51.89 10.65 7.44
C ASN A 207 -50.94 10.69 6.24
N ALA A 208 -51.49 10.82 5.03
CA ALA A 208 -50.70 10.99 3.81
C ALA A 208 -49.86 12.29 3.83
N GLU A 209 -50.37 13.33 4.46
CA GLU A 209 -49.66 14.60 4.65
C GLU A 209 -48.42 14.45 5.57
N ASP A 210 -48.53 13.63 6.62
CA ASP A 210 -47.38 13.35 7.52
C ASP A 210 -46.28 12.63 6.76
N LEU A 211 -46.61 11.72 5.83
CA LEU A 211 -45.65 11.01 5.00
C LEU A 211 -44.91 11.95 4.05
N LEU A 212 -45.65 12.83 3.37
CA LEU A 212 -45.07 13.84 2.49
C LEU A 212 -44.16 14.83 3.25
N ASN A 213 -44.61 15.27 4.41
CA ASN A 213 -43.83 16.18 5.27
C ASN A 213 -42.57 15.53 5.82
N TYR A 214 -42.61 14.23 6.12
CA TYR A 214 -41.42 13.50 6.56
C TYR A 214 -40.37 13.44 5.47
N THR A 215 -40.75 13.04 4.25
CA THR A 215 -39.84 13.00 3.09
C THR A 215 -39.28 14.38 2.75
N ARG A 216 -40.14 15.41 2.76
CA ARG A 216 -39.70 16.80 2.54
C ARG A 216 -38.75 17.29 3.62
N GLY A 217 -38.97 16.91 4.87
CA GLY A 217 -38.10 17.28 5.99
C GLY A 217 -36.70 16.68 5.86
N GLU A 218 -36.58 15.46 5.34
CA GLU A 218 -35.29 14.83 5.05
C GLU A 218 -34.55 15.53 3.89
N GLU A 219 -35.28 15.85 2.82
CA GLU A 219 -34.76 16.61 1.68
C GLU A 219 -34.28 18.01 2.11
N GLU A 220 -35.11 18.75 2.87
CA GLU A 220 -34.76 20.08 3.38
C GLU A 220 -33.54 20.04 4.32
N ALA A 221 -33.41 19.03 5.16
CA ALA A 221 -32.26 18.86 6.04
C ALA A 221 -30.97 18.65 5.23
N PHE A 222 -31.04 17.83 4.20
CA PHE A 222 -29.89 17.59 3.31
C PHE A 222 -29.55 18.84 2.48
N GLU A 223 -30.54 19.54 1.95
CA GLU A 223 -30.37 20.81 1.22
C GLU A 223 -29.71 21.88 2.12
N ASN A 224 -30.12 21.99 3.38
CA ASN A 224 -29.51 22.89 4.36
C ASN A 224 -28.07 22.52 4.66
N PHE A 225 -27.73 21.24 4.72
CA PHE A 225 -26.36 20.77 4.87
C PHE A 225 -25.50 21.22 3.68
N VAL A 226 -25.96 20.98 2.45
CA VAL A 226 -25.26 21.40 1.22
C VAL A 226 -25.12 22.92 1.13
N LYS A 227 -26.18 23.68 1.49
CA LYS A 227 -26.12 25.14 1.58
C LYS A 227 -25.08 25.61 2.58
N GLY A 228 -24.99 24.97 3.75
CA GLY A 228 -23.98 25.28 4.76
C GLY A 228 -22.54 25.08 4.23
N LEU A 229 -22.31 24.05 3.43
CA LEU A 229 -21.01 23.85 2.76
C LEU A 229 -20.70 24.96 1.76
N ALA A 230 -21.69 25.37 0.97
CA ALA A 230 -21.54 26.46 0.00
C ALA A 230 -21.29 27.80 0.69
N GLU A 231 -22.00 28.11 1.79
CA GLU A 231 -21.80 29.34 2.60
C GLU A 231 -20.42 29.38 3.26
N ALA A 232 -19.86 28.22 3.65
CA ALA A 232 -18.49 28.10 4.13
C ALA A 232 -17.44 28.34 3.03
N GLY A 233 -17.89 28.45 1.78
CA GLY A 233 -17.04 28.67 0.60
C GLY A 233 -16.30 27.42 0.15
N ILE A 234 -16.81 26.24 0.46
CA ILE A 234 -16.27 24.95 0.01
C ILE A 234 -16.69 24.76 -1.46
N GLN A 235 -15.72 24.49 -2.30
CA GLN A 235 -15.91 24.36 -3.75
C GLN A 235 -15.70 22.94 -4.24
N VAL A 236 -14.97 22.12 -3.47
CA VAL A 236 -14.71 20.72 -3.79
C VAL A 236 -15.01 19.87 -2.57
N VAL A 237 -15.79 18.83 -2.77
CA VAL A 237 -16.11 17.83 -1.73
C VAL A 237 -15.57 16.48 -2.15
N VAL A 238 -14.80 15.85 -1.27
CA VAL A 238 -14.24 14.50 -1.46
C VAL A 238 -14.81 13.61 -0.38
N GLY A 239 -15.53 12.56 -0.76
CA GLY A 239 -16.08 11.56 0.14
C GLY A 239 -15.39 10.20 -0.03
N SER A 240 -15.15 9.49 1.07
CA SER A 240 -14.68 8.10 1.03
C SER A 240 -15.80 7.11 0.74
N GLY A 241 -17.05 7.51 0.97
CA GLY A 241 -18.24 6.70 0.78
C GLY A 241 -19.08 7.11 -0.44
N SER A 242 -20.33 6.65 -0.46
CA SER A 242 -21.32 7.04 -1.48
C SER A 242 -21.73 8.50 -1.32
N MET A 243 -22.09 9.11 -2.42
CA MET A 243 -22.56 10.49 -2.50
C MET A 243 -23.89 10.51 -3.22
N SER A 244 -24.88 11.22 -2.66
CA SER A 244 -26.19 11.39 -3.28
C SER A 244 -26.09 12.24 -4.56
N GLU A 245 -26.91 11.93 -5.54
CA GLU A 245 -27.05 12.76 -6.76
C GLU A 245 -27.61 14.16 -6.48
N LEU A 246 -28.21 14.36 -5.30
CA LEU A 246 -28.73 15.65 -4.84
C LEU A 246 -27.66 16.54 -4.19
N ALA A 247 -26.44 16.02 -3.97
CA ALA A 247 -25.31 16.77 -3.40
C ALA A 247 -24.51 17.44 -4.48
#